data_78dbfa7cf88db6d6c7724ec3aa7e0f72
#
_entry.id   78dbfa7cf88db6d6c7724ec3aa7e0f72
#
_cell.length_a   1.000
_cell.length_b   1.000
_cell.length_c   1.000
_cell.angle_alpha   90.00
_cell.angle_beta   90.00
_cell.angle_gamma   90.00
#
_symmetry.space_group_name_H-M   'P 1'
#
loop_
_entity.id
_entity.type
_entity.pdbx_description
1 polymer ?
#
loop_
_entity_poly.entity_id
_entity_poly.type
_entity_poly.pdbx_seq_one_letter_code
_entity_poly.pdbx_strand_id
1 'polypeptide(L)'
;MPATEPKSGLRRLRLVLWALVLVALAGLGWLKFGAPRLAEVAELGTTQLGQGDYRLAATDGSAFTFETLKGQPSAVFFGFTHCPDVCPTTLGDIATWQQELGDKAKDLRVFFVTVDPERDPVDILRDYVSWVPGVVGVSGSPEEIAKAIKAFRIYARKSPTQGGGYNMDHSSTMLLFDRDGQYA
;
A
#
# COMPACT_ATOMS: atom_id res chain seq x y z
N MET A 1 -9.74 -45.71 64.64
CA MET A 1 -10.23 -45.42 63.27
C MET A 1 -9.71 -44.05 62.86
N PRO A 2 -8.77 -43.95 61.95
CA PRO A 2 -8.27 -42.65 61.50
C PRO A 2 -9.16 -42.09 60.41
N ALA A 3 -9.60 -40.85 60.60
CA ALA A 3 -10.34 -40.12 59.61
C ALA A 3 -9.41 -39.62 58.53
N THR A 4 -9.72 -40.06 57.35
CA THR A 4 -9.00 -39.83 56.10
C THR A 4 -9.27 -38.47 55.48
N GLU A 5 -8.23 -37.93 54.95
CA GLU A 5 -8.12 -36.73 54.16
C GLU A 5 -9.17 -36.48 53.07
N PRO A 6 -9.49 -35.21 52.85
CA PRO A 6 -9.52 -34.70 51.50
C PRO A 6 -8.96 -33.28 51.36
N LYS A 7 -7.71 -33.09 51.74
CA LYS A 7 -7.08 -31.74 51.65
C LYS A 7 -6.34 -31.48 50.32
N SER A 8 -6.04 -32.53 49.51
CA SER A 8 -5.29 -32.39 48.25
C SER A 8 -6.14 -31.89 47.08
N GLY A 9 -7.40 -32.25 47.00
CA GLY A 9 -8.32 -31.84 45.92
C GLY A 9 -8.65 -30.33 45.95
N LEU A 10 -8.94 -29.84 47.14
CA LEU A 10 -9.26 -28.42 47.34
C LEU A 10 -8.03 -27.51 47.07
N ARG A 11 -6.83 -27.97 47.40
CA ARG A 11 -5.60 -27.24 47.10
C ARG A 11 -5.33 -27.17 45.59
N ARG A 12 -5.51 -28.28 44.87
CA ARG A 12 -5.41 -28.32 43.40
C ARG A 12 -6.48 -27.42 42.74
N LEU A 13 -7.71 -27.49 43.19
CA LEU A 13 -8.80 -26.64 42.66
C LEU A 13 -8.46 -25.16 42.85
N ARG A 14 -8.00 -24.74 44.04
CA ARG A 14 -7.58 -23.35 44.28
C ARG A 14 -6.43 -22.92 43.39
N LEU A 15 -5.43 -23.76 43.16
CA LEU A 15 -4.31 -23.45 42.25
C LEU A 15 -4.79 -23.27 40.80
N VAL A 16 -5.69 -24.13 40.34
CA VAL A 16 -6.27 -24.00 38.97
C VAL A 16 -7.08 -22.71 38.86
N LEU A 17 -7.91 -22.38 39.85
CA LEU A 17 -8.68 -21.13 39.83
C LEU A 17 -7.79 -19.90 39.83
N TRP A 18 -6.74 -19.87 40.64
CA TRP A 18 -5.77 -18.76 40.63
C TRP A 18 -5.00 -18.68 39.32
N ALA A 19 -4.64 -19.80 38.71
CA ALA A 19 -4.00 -19.80 37.40
C ALA A 19 -4.91 -19.22 36.32
N LEU A 20 -6.21 -19.60 36.31
CA LEU A 20 -7.21 -19.03 35.39
C LEU A 20 -7.41 -17.51 35.59
N VAL A 21 -7.43 -17.05 36.85
CA VAL A 21 -7.51 -15.61 37.15
C VAL A 21 -6.28 -14.89 36.63
N LEU A 22 -5.07 -15.44 36.82
CA LEU A 22 -3.84 -14.80 36.32
C LEU A 22 -3.80 -14.76 34.78
N VAL A 23 -4.24 -15.83 34.11
CA VAL A 23 -4.37 -15.84 32.63
C VAL A 23 -5.39 -14.83 32.16
N ALA A 24 -6.53 -14.72 32.82
CA ALA A 24 -7.55 -13.72 32.48
C ALA A 24 -7.04 -12.27 32.68
N LEU A 25 -6.35 -12.01 33.79
CA LEU A 25 -5.75 -10.71 34.05
C LEU A 25 -4.62 -10.38 33.06
N ALA A 26 -3.81 -11.35 32.70
CA ALA A 26 -2.77 -11.19 31.66
C ALA A 26 -3.40 -10.91 30.29
N GLY A 27 -4.47 -11.63 29.94
CA GLY A 27 -5.24 -11.40 28.70
C GLY A 27 -5.88 -10.01 28.66
N LEU A 28 -6.51 -9.57 29.76
CA LEU A 28 -7.08 -8.22 29.89
C LEU A 28 -6.00 -7.15 29.81
N GLY A 29 -4.86 -7.37 30.45
CA GLY A 29 -3.70 -6.49 30.37
C GLY A 29 -3.17 -6.36 28.95
N TRP A 30 -3.08 -7.49 28.23
CA TRP A 30 -2.68 -7.49 26.82
C TRP A 30 -3.66 -6.74 25.94
N LEU A 31 -4.96 -6.97 26.09
CA LEU A 31 -6.01 -6.27 25.32
C LEU A 31 -6.01 -4.75 25.58
N LYS A 32 -5.74 -4.35 26.83
CA LYS A 32 -5.78 -2.93 27.21
C LYS A 32 -4.51 -2.16 26.89
N PHE A 33 -3.34 -2.81 26.96
CA PHE A 33 -2.04 -2.15 26.85
C PHE A 33 -1.19 -2.64 25.67
N GLY A 34 -1.37 -3.88 25.21
CA GLY A 34 -0.62 -4.48 24.10
C GLY A 34 -1.26 -4.22 22.75
N ALA A 35 -2.54 -4.52 22.61
CA ALA A 35 -3.27 -4.35 21.37
C ALA A 35 -3.32 -2.90 20.85
N PRO A 36 -3.55 -1.87 21.70
CA PRO A 36 -3.51 -0.48 21.27
C PRO A 36 -2.14 -0.04 20.73
N ARG A 37 -1.05 -0.49 21.33
CA ARG A 37 0.30 -0.16 20.86
C ARG A 37 0.62 -0.80 19.51
N LEU A 38 0.15 -2.02 19.26
CA LEU A 38 0.32 -2.67 17.96
C LEU A 38 -0.48 -1.96 16.86
N ALA A 39 -1.69 -1.48 17.18
CA ALA A 39 -2.51 -0.69 16.26
C ALA A 39 -1.83 0.66 15.94
N GLU A 40 -1.31 1.37 16.95
CA GLU A 40 -0.59 2.63 16.79
C GLU A 40 0.67 2.46 15.92
N VAL A 41 1.46 1.39 16.13
CA VAL A 41 2.64 1.09 15.29
C VAL A 41 2.24 0.75 13.85
N ALA A 42 1.12 0.06 13.65
CA ALA A 42 0.59 -0.23 12.31
C ALA A 42 0.12 1.04 11.60
N GLU A 43 -0.55 1.95 12.33
CA GLU A 43 -1.01 3.24 11.81
C GLU A 43 0.17 4.15 11.44
N LEU A 44 1.19 4.29 12.31
CA LEU A 44 2.42 5.00 11.98
C LEU A 44 3.11 4.41 10.73
N GLY A 45 3.02 3.10 10.53
CA GLY A 45 3.56 2.44 9.34
C GLY A 45 2.81 2.83 8.05
N THR A 46 1.51 3.08 8.11
CA THR A 46 0.69 3.47 6.94
C THR A 46 0.75 4.97 6.66
N THR A 47 0.82 5.82 7.68
CA THR A 47 0.93 7.29 7.52
C THR A 47 2.23 7.73 6.84
N GLN A 48 3.26 6.87 6.82
CA GLN A 48 4.53 7.13 6.13
C GLN A 48 4.59 6.56 4.70
N LEU A 49 3.50 5.96 4.19
CA LEU A 49 3.49 5.41 2.84
C LEU A 49 3.67 6.53 1.79
N GLY A 50 4.51 6.29 0.79
CA GLY A 50 4.84 7.27 -0.23
C GLY A 50 5.87 8.33 0.19
N GLN A 51 6.23 8.43 1.47
CA GLN A 51 7.26 9.35 1.95
C GLN A 51 8.66 8.85 1.55
N GLY A 52 9.42 9.68 0.85
CA GLY A 52 10.76 9.33 0.41
C GLY A 52 11.44 10.45 -0.37
N ASP A 53 12.74 10.33 -0.52
CA ASP A 53 13.58 11.22 -1.32
C ASP A 53 13.67 10.67 -2.75
N TYR A 54 12.60 10.79 -3.50
CA TYR A 54 12.51 10.49 -4.92
C TYR A 54 12.03 11.72 -5.69
N ARG A 55 12.52 11.86 -6.93
CA ARG A 55 12.10 12.90 -7.85
C ARG A 55 11.92 12.32 -9.24
N LEU A 56 10.68 12.14 -9.65
CA LEU A 56 10.30 11.56 -10.92
C LEU A 56 9.77 12.64 -11.87
N ALA A 57 9.71 12.33 -13.15
CA ALA A 57 9.17 13.19 -14.19
C ALA A 57 7.76 12.75 -14.56
N ALA A 58 6.81 13.68 -14.59
CA ALA A 58 5.44 13.45 -14.98
C ALA A 58 5.16 13.84 -16.44
N THR A 59 4.17 13.22 -17.07
CA THR A 59 3.80 13.45 -18.47
C THR A 59 3.21 14.84 -18.72
N ASP A 60 2.77 15.54 -17.69
CA ASP A 60 2.31 16.94 -17.72
C ASP A 60 3.50 17.96 -17.64
N GLY A 61 4.71 17.47 -17.51
CA GLY A 61 5.93 18.28 -17.39
C GLY A 61 6.30 18.66 -15.96
N SER A 62 5.49 18.29 -14.97
CA SER A 62 5.79 18.54 -13.56
C SER A 62 6.77 17.48 -12.98
N ALA A 63 7.30 17.77 -11.79
CA ALA A 63 8.01 16.79 -11.01
C ALA A 63 7.02 16.05 -10.08
N PHE A 64 7.16 14.74 -9.99
CA PHE A 64 6.44 13.93 -9.02
C PHE A 64 7.34 13.60 -7.84
N THR A 65 6.92 14.04 -6.66
CA THR A 65 7.59 13.82 -5.36
C THR A 65 6.54 13.52 -4.30
N PHE A 66 6.93 13.26 -3.06
CA PHE A 66 5.96 13.12 -1.98
C PHE A 66 5.08 14.37 -1.81
N GLU A 67 5.64 15.58 -1.98
CA GLU A 67 4.86 16.83 -1.87
C GLU A 67 3.75 16.92 -2.93
N THR A 68 3.90 16.22 -4.07
CA THR A 68 2.87 16.15 -5.10
C THR A 68 1.57 15.49 -4.59
N LEU A 69 1.64 14.64 -3.58
CA LEU A 69 0.47 13.97 -3.01
C LEU A 69 -0.36 14.88 -2.09
N LYS A 70 0.15 16.06 -1.71
CA LYS A 70 -0.53 17.01 -0.82
C LYS A 70 -1.45 17.97 -1.58
N GLY A 71 -2.41 18.55 -0.86
CA GLY A 71 -3.32 19.59 -1.35
C GLY A 71 -4.60 19.07 -1.98
N GLN A 72 -4.57 17.90 -2.62
CA GLN A 72 -5.73 17.30 -3.28
C GLN A 72 -5.65 15.78 -3.17
N PRO A 73 -6.79 15.08 -3.00
CA PRO A 73 -6.81 13.61 -2.98
C PRO A 73 -6.15 13.03 -4.22
N SER A 74 -5.42 11.96 -4.04
CA SER A 74 -4.65 11.35 -5.12
C SER A 74 -4.78 9.83 -5.11
N ALA A 75 -4.89 9.25 -6.29
CA ALA A 75 -4.79 7.81 -6.53
C ALA A 75 -3.46 7.53 -7.24
N VAL A 76 -2.69 6.59 -6.71
CA VAL A 76 -1.39 6.19 -7.28
C VAL A 76 -1.45 4.71 -7.62
N PHE A 77 -1.18 4.39 -8.88
CA PHE A 77 -1.14 3.03 -9.38
C PHE A 77 0.22 2.74 -10.01
N PHE A 78 0.86 1.66 -9.57
CA PHE A 78 2.13 1.22 -10.14
C PHE A 78 1.89 0.16 -11.21
N GLY A 79 2.47 0.36 -12.39
CA GLY A 79 2.29 -0.52 -13.53
C GLY A 79 3.42 -0.39 -14.56
N PHE A 80 3.21 -0.88 -15.75
CA PHE A 80 4.14 -0.72 -16.90
C PHE A 80 3.38 -0.91 -18.22
N THR A 81 3.90 -0.32 -19.31
CA THR A 81 3.17 -0.28 -20.60
C THR A 81 3.06 -1.63 -21.28
N HIS A 82 3.99 -2.54 -21.02
CA HIS A 82 4.00 -3.90 -21.58
C HIS A 82 3.21 -4.91 -20.73
N CYS A 83 2.40 -4.46 -19.77
CA CYS A 83 1.49 -5.31 -19.01
C CYS A 83 0.32 -5.75 -19.90
N PRO A 84 0.11 -7.06 -20.12
CA PRO A 84 -0.87 -7.51 -21.10
C PRO A 84 -2.33 -7.41 -20.64
N ASP A 85 -2.59 -7.27 -19.32
CA ASP A 85 -3.93 -7.44 -18.78
C ASP A 85 -4.27 -6.40 -17.67
N VAL A 86 -3.63 -6.48 -16.53
CA VAL A 86 -4.05 -5.72 -15.34
C VAL A 86 -3.96 -4.21 -15.53
N CYS A 87 -2.88 -3.69 -16.15
CA CYS A 87 -2.70 -2.25 -16.29
C CYS A 87 -3.72 -1.60 -17.23
N PRO A 88 -3.99 -2.12 -18.46
CA PRO A 88 -5.05 -1.55 -19.29
C PRO A 88 -6.44 -1.71 -18.67
N THR A 89 -6.72 -2.82 -17.98
CA THR A 89 -7.99 -3.03 -17.27
C THR A 89 -8.16 -1.98 -16.16
N THR A 90 -7.15 -1.75 -15.33
CA THR A 90 -7.20 -0.72 -14.27
C THR A 90 -7.39 0.68 -14.84
N LEU A 91 -6.77 1.03 -15.96
CA LEU A 91 -7.01 2.30 -16.62
C LEU A 91 -8.46 2.42 -17.14
N GLY A 92 -9.06 1.32 -17.62
CA GLY A 92 -10.46 1.25 -18.00
C GLY A 92 -11.41 1.44 -16.81
N ASP A 93 -11.09 0.83 -15.67
CA ASP A 93 -11.84 1.03 -14.42
C ASP A 93 -11.77 2.49 -13.96
N ILE A 94 -10.59 3.12 -14.04
CA ILE A 94 -10.42 4.55 -13.72
C ILE A 94 -11.32 5.41 -14.61
N ALA A 95 -11.35 5.16 -15.92
CA ALA A 95 -12.23 5.89 -16.84
C ALA A 95 -13.71 5.72 -16.48
N THR A 96 -14.11 4.52 -16.08
CA THR A 96 -15.49 4.24 -15.61
C THR A 96 -15.79 4.98 -14.31
N TRP A 97 -14.92 4.94 -13.32
CA TRP A 97 -15.09 5.68 -12.05
C TRP A 97 -15.16 7.19 -12.27
N GLN A 98 -14.38 7.74 -13.20
CA GLN A 98 -14.45 9.15 -13.56
C GLN A 98 -15.83 9.52 -14.14
N GLN A 99 -16.42 8.66 -14.97
CA GLN A 99 -17.76 8.86 -15.50
C GLN A 99 -18.83 8.80 -14.39
N GLU A 100 -18.74 7.84 -13.48
CA GLU A 100 -19.67 7.69 -12.36
C GLU A 100 -19.59 8.84 -11.35
N LEU A 101 -18.37 9.33 -11.08
CA LEU A 101 -18.14 10.48 -10.19
C LEU A 101 -18.55 11.81 -10.82
N GLY A 102 -18.57 11.91 -12.14
CA GLY A 102 -18.90 13.14 -12.86
C GLY A 102 -17.98 14.31 -12.45
N ASP A 103 -18.56 15.44 -12.06
CA ASP A 103 -17.76 16.61 -11.68
C ASP A 103 -16.84 16.38 -10.48
N LYS A 104 -17.16 15.44 -9.59
CA LYS A 104 -16.31 15.09 -8.44
C LYS A 104 -15.00 14.43 -8.86
N ALA A 105 -14.95 13.81 -10.03
CA ALA A 105 -13.70 13.23 -10.55
C ALA A 105 -12.59 14.27 -10.74
N LYS A 106 -12.94 15.55 -10.96
CA LYS A 106 -11.99 16.66 -11.10
C LYS A 106 -11.22 16.96 -9.81
N ASP A 107 -11.75 16.52 -8.66
CA ASP A 107 -11.12 16.67 -7.35
C ASP A 107 -10.14 15.55 -7.02
N LEU A 108 -10.04 14.51 -7.86
CA LEU A 108 -9.14 13.38 -7.68
C LEU A 108 -8.03 13.42 -8.74
N ARG A 109 -6.79 13.46 -8.31
CA ARG A 109 -5.62 13.28 -9.21
C ARG A 109 -5.30 11.80 -9.33
N VAL A 110 -4.96 11.36 -10.53
CA VAL A 110 -4.59 9.96 -10.78
C VAL A 110 -3.20 9.90 -11.40
N PHE A 111 -2.31 9.13 -10.77
CA PHE A 111 -0.94 8.94 -11.20
C PHE A 111 -0.69 7.47 -11.55
N PHE A 112 -0.22 7.24 -12.78
CA PHE A 112 0.29 5.96 -13.23
C PHE A 112 1.82 6.00 -13.17
N VAL A 113 2.42 5.32 -12.21
CA VAL A 113 3.87 5.30 -11.98
C VAL A 113 4.46 4.02 -12.57
N THR A 114 5.42 4.14 -13.49
CA THR A 114 6.05 2.95 -14.05
C THR A 114 6.93 2.21 -13.04
N VAL A 115 6.92 0.88 -13.12
CA VAL A 115 7.92 0.01 -12.47
C VAL A 115 9.03 -0.42 -13.43
N ASP A 116 8.97 0.00 -14.70
CA ASP A 116 9.88 -0.40 -15.77
C ASP A 116 10.38 0.82 -16.56
N PRO A 117 11.19 1.70 -15.94
CA PRO A 117 11.62 2.95 -16.57
C PRO A 117 12.48 2.75 -17.82
N GLU A 118 13.07 1.56 -18.00
CA GLU A 118 13.88 1.25 -19.18
C GLU A 118 13.03 1.17 -20.46
N ARG A 119 11.81 0.66 -20.38
CA ARG A 119 10.87 0.53 -21.49
C ARG A 119 9.80 1.62 -21.53
N ASP A 120 9.61 2.32 -20.41
CA ASP A 120 8.56 3.31 -20.21
C ASP A 120 9.14 4.71 -19.93
N PRO A 121 9.85 5.34 -20.86
CA PRO A 121 10.18 6.75 -20.74
C PRO A 121 8.92 7.62 -20.76
N VAL A 122 9.02 8.88 -20.37
CA VAL A 122 7.90 9.79 -20.17
C VAL A 122 7.01 9.96 -21.42
N ASP A 123 7.62 9.99 -22.60
CA ASP A 123 6.90 10.10 -23.88
C ASP A 123 6.06 8.87 -24.18
N ILE A 124 6.58 7.67 -23.97
CA ILE A 124 5.83 6.42 -24.13
C ILE A 124 4.67 6.35 -23.13
N LEU A 125 4.91 6.76 -21.86
CA LEU A 125 3.83 6.82 -20.87
C LEU A 125 2.75 7.84 -21.22
N ARG A 126 3.14 8.98 -21.80
CA ARG A 126 2.16 10.00 -22.23
C ARG A 126 1.19 9.43 -23.24
N ASP A 127 1.69 8.71 -24.23
CA ASP A 127 0.86 8.08 -25.24
C ASP A 127 -0.01 6.97 -24.61
N TYR A 128 0.58 6.18 -23.72
CA TYR A 128 -0.09 5.04 -23.09
C TYR A 128 -1.28 5.47 -22.22
N VAL A 129 -1.19 6.55 -21.44
CA VAL A 129 -2.27 7.02 -20.57
C VAL A 129 -3.23 8.00 -21.27
N SER A 130 -2.94 8.46 -22.48
CA SER A 130 -3.63 9.57 -23.17
C SER A 130 -5.13 9.36 -23.37
N TRP A 131 -5.58 8.12 -23.44
CA TRP A 131 -6.98 7.76 -23.66
C TRP A 131 -7.85 7.85 -22.39
N VAL A 132 -7.24 7.99 -21.20
CA VAL A 132 -7.96 8.24 -19.93
C VAL A 132 -7.70 9.66 -19.47
N PRO A 133 -8.68 10.56 -19.61
CA PRO A 133 -8.52 11.97 -19.25
C PRO A 133 -8.08 12.17 -17.80
N GLY A 134 -7.10 13.06 -17.57
CA GLY A 134 -6.65 13.43 -16.23
C GLY A 134 -5.72 12.41 -15.56
N VAL A 135 -5.40 11.29 -16.20
CA VAL A 135 -4.36 10.38 -15.72
C VAL A 135 -2.99 10.93 -16.11
N VAL A 136 -2.11 11.07 -15.13
CA VAL A 136 -0.73 11.54 -15.31
C VAL A 136 0.22 10.34 -15.21
N GLY A 137 0.95 10.07 -16.29
CA GLY A 137 2.03 9.07 -16.30
C GLY A 137 3.27 9.61 -15.60
N VAL A 138 3.98 8.76 -14.87
CA VAL A 138 5.16 9.15 -14.08
C VAL A 138 6.29 8.16 -14.34
N SER A 139 7.47 8.66 -14.75
CA SER A 139 8.68 7.88 -14.99
C SER A 139 9.90 8.60 -14.43
N GLY A 140 11.06 7.98 -14.52
CA GLY A 140 12.33 8.58 -14.06
C GLY A 140 13.51 7.68 -14.32
N SER A 141 14.66 7.99 -13.72
CA SER A 141 15.79 7.06 -13.78
C SER A 141 15.48 5.77 -13.00
N PRO A 142 16.13 4.65 -13.33
CA PRO A 142 15.96 3.40 -12.57
C PRO A 142 16.20 3.58 -11.07
N GLU A 143 17.14 4.45 -10.68
CA GLU A 143 17.46 4.73 -9.28
C GLU A 143 16.33 5.48 -8.58
N GLU A 144 15.73 6.48 -9.23
CA GLU A 144 14.61 7.25 -8.67
C GLU A 144 13.33 6.41 -8.59
N ILE A 145 13.07 5.58 -9.60
CA ILE A 145 11.96 4.60 -9.57
C ILE A 145 12.16 3.59 -8.43
N ALA A 146 13.37 3.09 -8.21
CA ALA A 146 13.66 2.19 -7.09
C ALA A 146 13.39 2.84 -5.73
N LYS A 147 13.74 4.13 -5.56
CA LYS A 147 13.38 4.89 -4.35
C LYS A 147 11.87 5.00 -4.16
N ALA A 148 11.13 5.32 -5.23
CA ALA A 148 9.67 5.40 -5.18
C ALA A 148 9.04 4.04 -4.86
N ILE A 149 9.44 2.96 -5.52
CA ILE A 149 8.98 1.57 -5.25
C ILE A 149 9.16 1.25 -3.75
N LYS A 150 10.31 1.61 -3.17
CA LYS A 150 10.57 1.41 -1.73
C LYS A 150 9.67 2.29 -0.87
N ALA A 151 9.49 3.57 -1.20
CA ALA A 151 8.68 4.52 -0.45
C ALA A 151 7.20 4.11 -0.43
N PHE A 152 6.68 3.63 -1.54
CA PHE A 152 5.30 3.14 -1.66
C PHE A 152 5.14 1.67 -1.28
N ARG A 153 6.21 1.00 -0.85
CA ARG A 153 6.22 -0.43 -0.47
C ARG A 153 5.67 -1.36 -1.56
N ILE A 154 5.94 -1.02 -2.80
CA ILE A 154 5.54 -1.81 -3.95
C ILE A 154 6.52 -2.96 -4.15
N TYR A 155 6.02 -4.15 -4.38
CA TYR A 155 6.83 -5.22 -4.92
C TYR A 155 7.00 -5.02 -6.43
N ALA A 156 8.21 -5.08 -6.96
CA ALA A 156 8.49 -5.07 -8.38
C ALA A 156 9.76 -5.87 -8.68
N ARG A 157 9.70 -6.76 -9.68
CA ARG A 157 10.82 -7.62 -10.08
C ARG A 157 10.75 -7.96 -11.56
N LYS A 158 11.90 -7.93 -12.25
CA LYS A 158 12.04 -8.47 -13.61
C LYS A 158 11.95 -10.00 -13.58
N SER A 159 11.11 -10.57 -14.41
CA SER A 159 10.89 -12.01 -14.59
C SER A 159 11.25 -12.39 -16.03
N PRO A 160 12.33 -13.16 -16.26
CA PRO A 160 12.74 -13.55 -17.61
C PRO A 160 11.65 -14.38 -18.33
N THR A 161 11.50 -14.16 -19.65
CA THR A 161 10.56 -14.93 -20.48
C THR A 161 11.28 -15.93 -21.37
N GLN A 162 10.59 -17.01 -21.77
CA GLN A 162 11.17 -18.09 -22.59
C GLN A 162 11.65 -17.64 -23.98
N GLY A 163 11.11 -16.53 -24.51
CA GLY A 163 11.48 -15.99 -25.83
C GLY A 163 12.62 -14.97 -25.81
N GLY A 164 13.31 -14.81 -24.68
CA GLY A 164 14.24 -13.71 -24.46
C GLY A 164 13.49 -12.42 -24.08
N GLY A 165 14.08 -11.58 -23.27
CA GLY A 165 13.41 -10.43 -22.67
C GLY A 165 12.86 -10.73 -21.27
N TYR A 166 11.96 -9.87 -20.78
CA TYR A 166 11.42 -9.99 -19.42
C TYR A 166 10.01 -9.43 -19.33
N ASN A 167 9.28 -9.90 -18.32
CA ASN A 167 8.07 -9.30 -17.80
C ASN A 167 8.35 -8.66 -16.42
N MET A 168 7.42 -7.84 -15.92
CA MET A 168 7.50 -7.26 -14.57
C MET A 168 6.45 -7.92 -13.68
N ASP A 169 6.90 -8.61 -12.63
CA ASP A 169 6.03 -9.01 -11.53
C ASP A 169 5.93 -7.83 -10.56
N HIS A 170 4.74 -7.30 -10.31
CA HIS A 170 4.56 -6.16 -9.43
C HIS A 170 3.23 -6.19 -8.67
N SER A 171 3.16 -5.41 -7.58
CA SER A 171 1.91 -5.15 -6.88
C SER A 171 0.98 -4.31 -7.76
N SER A 172 -0.28 -4.73 -7.91
CA SER A 172 -1.31 -4.07 -8.73
C SER A 172 -2.34 -3.30 -7.90
N THR A 173 -1.99 -2.93 -6.67
CA THR A 173 -2.89 -2.21 -5.75
C THR A 173 -2.97 -0.73 -6.11
N MET A 174 -4.19 -0.17 -6.15
CA MET A 174 -4.42 1.27 -6.17
C MET A 174 -4.22 1.82 -4.76
N LEU A 175 -3.36 2.83 -4.61
CA LEU A 175 -3.09 3.50 -3.36
C LEU A 175 -3.80 4.86 -3.35
N LEU A 176 -4.62 5.09 -2.33
CA LEU A 176 -5.35 6.34 -2.18
C LEU A 176 -4.70 7.21 -1.11
N PHE A 177 -4.58 8.49 -1.38
CA PHE A 177 -4.03 9.49 -0.48
C PHE A 177 -5.03 10.63 -0.30
N ASP A 178 -5.16 11.10 0.91
CA ASP A 178 -5.98 12.26 1.26
C ASP A 178 -5.30 13.59 0.88
N ARG A 179 -5.90 14.71 1.29
CA ARG A 179 -5.36 16.06 1.00
C ARG A 179 -4.08 16.38 1.76
N ASP A 180 -3.80 15.67 2.83
CA ASP A 180 -2.58 15.83 3.64
C ASP A 180 -1.44 14.92 3.13
N GLY A 181 -1.70 14.12 2.10
CA GLY A 181 -0.78 13.13 1.55
C GLY A 181 -0.66 11.89 2.44
N GLN A 182 -1.66 11.63 3.30
CA GLN A 182 -1.71 10.42 4.11
C GLN A 182 -2.44 9.32 3.35
N TYR A 183 -1.97 8.10 3.51
CA TYR A 183 -2.64 6.92 2.95
C TYR A 183 -4.01 6.74 3.62
N ALA A 184 -5.07 6.61 2.82
CA ALA A 184 -6.47 6.55 3.25
C ALA A 184 -6.97 5.13 3.43
#